data_155df4a60d9987dcc7010516732a64b7
#
_entry.id   155df4a60d9987dcc7010516732a64b7
#
_cell.length_a   1.000
_cell.length_b   1.000
_cell.length_c   1.000
_cell.angle_alpha   90.00
_cell.angle_beta   90.00
_cell.angle_gamma   90.00
#
_symmetry.space_group_name_H-M   'P 1'
#
loop_
_entity.id
_entity.type
_entity.pdbx_description
1 polymer ?
#
loop_
_entity_poly.entity_id
_entity_poly.type
_entity_poly.pdbx_seq_one_letter_code
_entity_poly.pdbx_strand_id
1 'polypeptide(L)'
;MEKLLVASLLVLSSTSFAATQTWDFVGSGGVSSLNRNIVPNSIKLSDNDNTMSVTMTAWSAYNDENIFQSELWLSQWGTLVFNSRGEAHWTDNVGRYEFILLSFDQDVELSGISISNYMTDSDISIAAFDSNPFEGGSAMTRWSQVSGYALSSSSFSNVGSSPLNQYYALDSGANQAKTTAGTSASYWLIGAYNQYFGGGLTAGNDNLKFSGLTTKTSNTTQVSAPASLSLFAFALLAFAGWRKKLR
;
A
#
# COMPACT_ATOMS: atom_id res chain seq x y z
N MET A 1 -62.88 13.17 6.70
CA MET A 1 -61.94 12.27 5.99
C MET A 1 -60.58 12.98 5.91
N GLU A 2 -59.70 12.69 6.84
CA GLU A 2 -58.33 13.23 6.85
C GLU A 2 -57.45 12.43 5.88
N LYS A 3 -56.90 13.10 4.88
CA LYS A 3 -55.97 12.51 3.95
C LYS A 3 -54.58 12.56 4.56
N LEU A 4 -54.10 11.41 5.00
CA LEU A 4 -52.71 11.20 5.45
C LEU A 4 -51.77 11.41 4.26
N LEU A 5 -50.94 12.44 4.29
CA LEU A 5 -49.90 12.68 3.28
C LEU A 5 -48.65 11.91 3.75
N VAL A 6 -48.36 10.76 3.13
CA VAL A 6 -47.13 10.02 3.35
C VAL A 6 -46.01 10.72 2.57
N ALA A 7 -45.13 11.40 3.27
CA ALA A 7 -43.91 11.94 2.69
C ALA A 7 -42.90 10.81 2.61
N SER A 8 -42.64 10.29 1.42
CA SER A 8 -41.56 9.33 1.17
C SER A 8 -40.22 10.03 1.27
N LEU A 9 -39.46 9.72 2.32
CA LEU A 9 -38.08 10.17 2.48
C LEU A 9 -37.19 9.32 1.58
N LEU A 10 -36.72 9.88 0.48
CA LEU A 10 -35.78 9.22 -0.41
C LEU A 10 -34.39 9.31 0.26
N VAL A 11 -33.94 8.23 0.85
CA VAL A 11 -32.55 8.12 1.34
C VAL A 11 -31.68 7.78 0.14
N LEU A 12 -30.97 8.76 -0.36
CA LEU A 12 -29.90 8.54 -1.35
C LEU A 12 -28.68 7.95 -0.60
N SER A 13 -28.49 6.65 -0.73
CA SER A 13 -27.27 6.00 -0.30
C SER A 13 -26.14 6.40 -1.26
N SER A 14 -25.12 7.09 -0.74
CA SER A 14 -23.88 7.30 -1.45
C SER A 14 -23.14 5.96 -1.52
N THR A 15 -22.91 5.45 -2.72
CA THR A 15 -21.99 4.34 -2.94
C THR A 15 -20.57 4.92 -2.94
N SER A 16 -19.74 4.57 -1.97
CA SER A 16 -18.31 4.83 -2.02
C SER A 16 -17.66 3.82 -2.95
N PHE A 17 -16.94 4.30 -3.95
CA PHE A 17 -16.08 3.46 -4.77
C PHE A 17 -14.65 3.57 -4.25
N ALA A 18 -13.97 2.43 -4.12
CA ALA A 18 -12.54 2.42 -3.86
C ALA A 18 -11.82 2.99 -5.09
N ALA A 19 -11.01 4.02 -4.89
CA ALA A 19 -10.13 4.52 -5.94
C ALA A 19 -8.87 3.65 -5.99
N THR A 20 -8.47 3.25 -7.21
CA THR A 20 -7.22 2.51 -7.44
C THR A 20 -6.15 3.50 -7.87
N GLN A 21 -4.99 3.47 -7.18
CA GLN A 21 -3.81 4.24 -7.51
C GLN A 21 -2.71 3.30 -7.99
N THR A 22 -1.89 3.78 -8.91
CA THR A 22 -0.70 3.09 -9.40
C THR A 22 0.54 3.92 -9.12
N TRP A 23 1.63 3.23 -8.81
CA TRP A 23 2.90 3.82 -8.41
C TRP A 23 4.00 3.25 -9.27
N ASP A 24 4.83 4.10 -9.84
CA ASP A 24 5.99 3.69 -10.63
C ASP A 24 7.27 3.88 -9.81
N PHE A 25 7.99 2.80 -9.59
CA PHE A 25 9.28 2.77 -8.90
C PHE A 25 10.46 2.68 -9.87
N VAL A 26 10.18 2.74 -11.17
CA VAL A 26 11.17 2.78 -12.24
C VAL A 26 11.36 4.23 -12.68
N GLY A 27 12.56 4.68 -12.79
CA GLY A 27 12.92 6.08 -12.92
C GLY A 27 12.57 6.80 -14.19
N SER A 28 11.40 6.60 -14.79
CA SER A 28 10.95 7.38 -15.93
C SER A 28 9.74 8.29 -15.65
N GLY A 29 9.08 8.13 -14.53
CA GLY A 29 7.85 8.86 -14.20
C GLY A 29 7.96 9.75 -12.97
N GLY A 30 8.77 10.82 -13.00
CA GLY A 30 8.74 11.85 -11.95
C GLY A 30 9.93 11.91 -11.01
N VAL A 31 10.79 10.89 -10.92
CA VAL A 31 12.10 11.04 -10.29
C VAL A 31 13.09 11.46 -11.35
N SER A 32 13.23 12.78 -11.51
CA SER A 32 14.10 13.40 -12.50
C SER A 32 15.53 12.85 -12.38
N SER A 33 16.05 12.40 -13.53
CA SER A 33 17.45 12.06 -13.77
C SER A 33 18.06 11.16 -12.70
N LEU A 34 17.84 9.90 -12.86
CA LEU A 34 18.62 8.85 -12.22
C LEU A 34 20.08 8.88 -12.68
N ASN A 35 20.81 9.81 -12.18
CA ASN A 35 22.16 9.50 -11.83
C ASN A 35 22.03 8.36 -10.82
N ARG A 36 22.79 7.29 -10.99
CA ARG A 36 22.89 6.09 -10.15
C ARG A 36 23.28 6.46 -8.69
N ASN A 37 22.47 7.33 -8.09
CA ASN A 37 22.77 7.90 -6.80
C ASN A 37 22.10 7.02 -5.77
N ILE A 38 22.91 6.38 -4.97
CA ILE A 38 22.52 5.93 -3.66
C ILE A 38 21.83 7.13 -3.01
N VAL A 39 20.53 7.01 -2.77
CA VAL A 39 19.78 8.07 -2.08
C VAL A 39 19.80 7.71 -0.61
N PRO A 40 20.60 8.41 0.20
CA PRO A 40 20.67 8.11 1.61
C PRO A 40 19.29 8.39 2.24
N ASN A 41 18.79 7.39 2.95
CA ASN A 41 17.75 7.41 3.96
C ASN A 41 16.28 7.38 3.48
N SER A 42 15.80 8.21 2.54
CA SER A 42 14.39 8.16 2.12
C SER A 42 14.14 8.74 0.73
N ILE A 43 13.10 8.23 0.07
CA ILE A 43 12.61 8.73 -1.22
C ILE A 43 11.12 9.00 -1.10
N LYS A 44 10.68 10.18 -1.54
CA LYS A 44 9.27 10.53 -1.63
C LYS A 44 8.81 10.48 -3.08
N LEU A 45 7.73 9.74 -3.33
CA LEU A 45 7.07 9.65 -4.64
C LEU A 45 5.61 10.08 -4.52
N SER A 46 5.04 10.52 -5.66
CA SER A 46 3.60 10.64 -5.81
C SER A 46 3.07 9.46 -6.63
N ASP A 47 1.78 9.16 -6.47
CA ASP A 47 1.08 8.27 -7.39
C ASP A 47 1.01 8.88 -8.80
N ASN A 48 0.61 8.09 -9.79
CA ASN A 48 0.58 8.53 -11.18
C ASN A 48 -0.39 9.69 -11.44
N ASP A 49 -1.38 9.88 -10.57
CA ASP A 49 -2.37 10.96 -10.65
C ASP A 49 -2.01 12.18 -9.76
N ASN A 50 -0.91 12.13 -9.02
CA ASN A 50 -0.46 13.13 -8.03
C ASN A 50 -1.51 13.47 -6.95
N THR A 51 -2.28 12.47 -6.54
CA THR A 51 -3.33 12.61 -5.52
C THR A 51 -2.85 12.18 -4.13
N MET A 52 -1.79 11.39 -4.07
CA MET A 52 -1.26 10.78 -2.86
C MET A 52 0.26 10.74 -2.90
N SER A 53 0.90 10.68 -1.75
CA SER A 53 2.34 10.50 -1.64
C SER A 53 2.74 9.33 -0.76
N VAL A 54 3.88 8.71 -1.09
CA VAL A 54 4.54 7.68 -0.29
C VAL A 54 5.99 8.06 -0.04
N THR A 55 6.44 7.90 1.19
CA THR A 55 7.87 7.98 1.55
C THR A 55 8.40 6.56 1.73
N MET A 56 9.48 6.24 1.06
CA MET A 56 10.14 4.94 1.13
C MET A 56 11.42 5.02 1.95
N THR A 57 11.65 4.05 2.82
CA THR A 57 12.91 3.83 3.53
C THR A 57 13.31 2.36 3.44
N ALA A 58 14.61 2.07 3.49
CA ALA A 58 15.13 0.70 3.41
C ALA A 58 15.64 0.21 4.76
N TRP A 59 15.44 -1.07 5.04
CA TRP A 59 15.77 -1.72 6.30
C TRP A 59 16.33 -3.11 6.06
N SER A 60 17.37 -3.46 6.79
CA SER A 60 18.02 -4.78 6.67
C SER A 60 18.40 -5.32 8.03
N ALA A 61 18.50 -6.63 8.14
CA ALA A 61 19.10 -7.29 9.30
C ALA A 61 19.69 -8.66 8.92
N TYR A 62 20.75 -9.06 9.58
CA TYR A 62 21.22 -10.44 9.56
C TYR A 62 20.22 -11.30 10.36
N ASN A 63 19.61 -12.30 9.71
CA ASN A 63 18.63 -13.15 10.36
C ASN A 63 17.56 -12.34 11.11
N ASP A 64 17.40 -12.55 12.42
CA ASP A 64 16.45 -11.84 13.30
C ASP A 64 17.17 -10.90 14.28
N GLU A 65 18.23 -10.24 13.88
CA GLU A 65 19.05 -9.44 14.77
C GLU A 65 19.35 -8.04 14.23
N ASN A 66 19.24 -7.05 15.12
CA ASN A 66 19.72 -5.69 14.88
C ASN A 66 19.29 -5.09 13.53
N ILE A 67 17.98 -4.92 13.34
CA ILE A 67 17.48 -4.21 12.17
C ILE A 67 18.10 -2.80 12.13
N PHE A 68 18.65 -2.43 10.98
CA PHE A 68 19.25 -1.12 10.75
C PHE A 68 18.73 -0.52 9.44
N GLN A 69 18.74 0.80 9.38
CA GLN A 69 18.38 1.51 8.17
C GLN A 69 19.45 1.31 7.11
N SER A 70 19.03 0.91 5.92
CA SER A 70 19.85 0.73 4.73
C SER A 70 19.58 1.83 3.71
N GLU A 71 20.32 1.82 2.62
CA GLU A 71 20.12 2.78 1.53
C GLU A 71 19.14 2.24 0.51
N LEU A 72 18.30 3.12 -0.06
CA LEU A 72 17.48 2.82 -1.23
C LEU A 72 18.25 3.16 -2.49
N TRP A 73 18.20 2.26 -3.45
CA TRP A 73 18.75 2.51 -4.77
C TRP A 73 17.66 2.41 -5.82
N LEU A 74 17.44 3.53 -6.54
CA LEU A 74 16.57 3.53 -7.71
C LEU A 74 17.39 3.26 -8.97
N SER A 75 16.94 2.31 -9.75
CA SER A 75 17.54 1.97 -11.02
C SER A 75 16.50 2.01 -12.14
N GLN A 76 16.95 2.00 -13.39
CA GLN A 76 16.06 1.82 -14.54
C GLN A 76 15.30 0.49 -14.52
N TRP A 77 15.64 -0.41 -13.61
CA TRP A 77 15.03 -1.72 -13.42
C TRP A 77 14.19 -1.82 -12.15
N GLY A 78 13.96 -0.71 -11.46
CA GLY A 78 13.20 -0.67 -10.20
C GLY A 78 14.04 -0.30 -8.99
N THR A 79 13.36 -0.30 -7.85
CA THR A 79 13.90 0.04 -6.53
C THR A 79 14.43 -1.22 -5.84
N LEU A 80 15.54 -1.05 -5.14
CA LEU A 80 16.18 -2.11 -4.36
C LEU A 80 16.76 -1.56 -3.06
N VAL A 81 17.05 -2.46 -2.13
CA VAL A 81 17.77 -2.17 -0.89
C VAL A 81 19.28 -2.35 -1.13
N PHE A 82 20.08 -1.43 -0.60
CA PHE A 82 21.52 -1.50 -0.64
C PHE A 82 22.10 -1.37 0.77
N ASN A 83 22.80 -2.36 1.23
CA ASN A 83 23.26 -2.42 2.62
C ASN A 83 24.79 -2.53 2.78
N SER A 84 25.56 -2.81 1.72
CA SER A 84 27.02 -2.82 1.78
C SER A 84 27.71 -2.74 0.40
N ARG A 85 28.96 -2.30 0.36
CA ARG A 85 29.77 -2.31 -0.86
C ARG A 85 30.11 -3.74 -1.29
N GLY A 86 29.98 -4.02 -2.58
CA GLY A 86 30.27 -5.34 -3.17
C GLY A 86 29.10 -6.32 -3.15
N GLU A 87 27.96 -5.90 -2.63
CA GLU A 87 26.72 -6.64 -2.69
C GLU A 87 26.11 -6.65 -4.09
N ALA A 88 25.37 -7.70 -4.41
CA ALA A 88 24.57 -7.75 -5.62
C ALA A 88 23.46 -6.69 -5.51
N HIS A 89 23.21 -5.96 -6.60
CA HIS A 89 22.23 -4.86 -6.63
C HIS A 89 20.77 -5.39 -6.71
N TRP A 90 20.31 -6.03 -5.62
CA TRP A 90 19.00 -6.63 -5.47
C TRP A 90 18.43 -6.30 -4.08
N THR A 91 17.13 -6.38 -3.93
CA THR A 91 16.51 -6.63 -2.63
C THR A 91 16.50 -8.13 -2.44
N ASP A 92 17.18 -8.64 -1.43
CA ASP A 92 17.38 -10.07 -1.28
C ASP A 92 17.21 -10.57 0.17
N ASN A 93 17.23 -11.90 0.31
CA ASN A 93 17.26 -12.59 1.60
C ASN A 93 18.48 -13.49 1.73
N VAL A 94 19.52 -13.28 0.94
CA VAL A 94 20.76 -14.04 0.97
C VAL A 94 21.68 -13.51 2.06
N GLY A 95 21.65 -14.14 3.22
CA GLY A 95 22.42 -13.73 4.39
C GLY A 95 21.84 -12.58 5.19
N ARG A 96 20.99 -11.75 4.60
CA ARG A 96 20.22 -10.68 5.25
C ARG A 96 18.79 -10.67 4.75
N TYR A 97 17.87 -10.28 5.60
CA TYR A 97 16.50 -9.95 5.17
C TYR A 97 16.42 -8.46 4.86
N GLU A 98 15.90 -8.11 3.71
CA GLU A 98 15.83 -6.76 3.17
C GLU A 98 14.41 -6.34 2.86
N PHE A 99 14.03 -5.16 3.34
CA PHE A 99 12.70 -4.61 3.22
C PHE A 99 12.71 -3.13 2.88
N ILE A 100 11.67 -2.70 2.15
CA ILE A 100 11.30 -1.31 1.96
C ILE A 100 10.09 -1.03 2.82
N LEU A 101 10.17 -0.03 3.70
CA LEU A 101 9.02 0.53 4.40
C LEU A 101 8.42 1.63 3.54
N LEU A 102 7.14 1.50 3.25
CA LEU A 102 6.30 2.45 2.54
C LEU A 102 5.48 3.22 3.58
N SER A 103 5.63 4.53 3.66
CA SER A 103 4.87 5.41 4.54
C SER A 103 3.98 6.30 3.67
N PHE A 104 2.70 5.96 3.58
CA PHE A 104 1.70 6.71 2.83
C PHE A 104 1.16 7.87 3.66
N ASP A 105 0.69 8.94 3.02
CA ASP A 105 0.06 10.09 3.68
C ASP A 105 -1.40 9.83 4.08
N GLN A 106 -1.95 8.67 3.74
CA GLN A 106 -3.25 8.16 4.20
C GLN A 106 -3.27 6.63 4.17
N ASP A 107 -4.28 6.03 4.78
CA ASP A 107 -4.42 4.58 4.78
C ASP A 107 -4.78 4.06 3.39
N VAL A 108 -4.09 2.99 2.98
CA VAL A 108 -4.30 2.29 1.72
C VAL A 108 -4.36 0.78 1.94
N GLU A 109 -5.10 0.09 1.09
CA GLU A 109 -4.98 -1.34 0.90
C GLU A 109 -3.98 -1.60 -0.24
N LEU A 110 -2.95 -2.42 -0.01
CA LEU A 110 -2.10 -2.90 -1.10
C LEU A 110 -2.87 -3.97 -1.89
N SER A 111 -3.09 -3.74 -3.18
CA SER A 111 -3.76 -4.70 -4.07
C SER A 111 -2.81 -5.36 -5.06
N GLY A 112 -1.62 -4.82 -5.28
CA GLY A 112 -0.63 -5.43 -6.16
C GLY A 112 0.78 -4.91 -5.97
N ILE A 113 1.75 -5.75 -6.29
CA ILE A 113 3.19 -5.42 -6.32
C ILE A 113 3.75 -5.86 -7.67
N SER A 114 4.51 -4.99 -8.33
CA SER A 114 5.20 -5.28 -9.57
C SER A 114 6.70 -5.43 -9.34
N ILE A 115 7.26 -6.46 -9.93
CA ILE A 115 8.69 -6.75 -9.94
C ILE A 115 9.16 -6.75 -11.39
N SER A 116 10.13 -5.91 -11.72
CA SER A 116 10.66 -5.80 -13.09
C SER A 116 11.65 -6.89 -13.42
N ASN A 117 12.40 -7.35 -12.44
CA ASN A 117 13.46 -8.32 -12.62
C ASN A 117 13.73 -9.09 -11.34
N TYR A 118 14.12 -10.35 -11.46
CA TYR A 118 14.62 -11.16 -10.37
C TYR A 118 15.71 -12.14 -10.85
N MET A 119 16.46 -12.68 -9.92
CA MET A 119 17.47 -13.71 -10.18
C MET A 119 17.21 -14.87 -9.20
N THR A 120 17.23 -16.09 -9.68
CA THR A 120 16.96 -17.34 -8.94
C THR A 120 15.50 -17.50 -8.55
N ASP A 121 14.99 -16.69 -7.60
CA ASP A 121 13.62 -16.72 -7.10
C ASP A 121 13.12 -15.31 -6.78
N SER A 122 11.82 -15.14 -6.58
CA SER A 122 11.20 -13.85 -6.30
C SER A 122 10.08 -13.94 -5.26
N ASP A 123 10.19 -14.88 -4.33
CA ASP A 123 9.26 -14.93 -3.22
C ASP A 123 9.33 -13.63 -2.41
N ILE A 124 8.18 -13.09 -2.03
CA ILE A 124 8.08 -11.83 -1.30
C ILE A 124 7.35 -11.98 0.03
N SER A 125 7.67 -11.09 0.96
CA SER A 125 6.88 -10.90 2.18
C SER A 125 6.37 -9.47 2.25
N ILE A 126 5.15 -9.31 2.78
CA ILE A 126 4.53 -8.02 3.05
C ILE A 126 3.94 -7.97 4.45
N ALA A 127 3.87 -6.77 5.03
CA ALA A 127 3.20 -6.56 6.32
C ALA A 127 2.65 -5.14 6.42
N ALA A 128 1.50 -4.99 7.10
CA ALA A 128 0.78 -3.74 7.32
C ALA A 128 0.88 -3.30 8.78
N PHE A 129 0.93 -1.97 9.03
CA PHE A 129 1.07 -1.40 10.36
C PHE A 129 0.28 -0.09 10.49
N ASP A 130 -0.24 0.18 11.70
CA ASP A 130 -0.87 1.47 12.05
C ASP A 130 0.15 2.58 12.30
N SER A 131 1.39 2.23 12.64
CA SER A 131 2.46 3.19 12.90
C SER A 131 3.81 2.63 12.45
N ASN A 132 4.79 3.51 12.26
CA ASN A 132 6.12 3.12 11.83
C ASN A 132 6.79 2.19 12.86
N PRO A 133 7.10 0.93 12.53
CA PRO A 133 7.68 -0.03 13.47
C PRO A 133 9.15 0.29 13.85
N PHE A 134 9.79 1.23 13.14
CA PHE A 134 11.20 1.58 13.32
C PHE A 134 11.42 2.97 13.93
N GLU A 135 10.36 3.65 14.38
CA GLU A 135 10.45 4.98 14.98
C GLU A 135 10.08 5.00 16.46
N GLY A 136 10.60 6.01 17.17
CA GLY A 136 10.31 6.28 18.56
C GLY A 136 11.04 5.39 19.56
N GLY A 137 10.66 5.51 20.84
CA GLY A 137 11.29 4.80 21.96
C GLY A 137 11.01 3.29 21.99
N SER A 138 10.13 2.79 21.12
CA SER A 138 9.77 1.37 20.96
C SER A 138 10.20 0.82 19.60
N ALA A 139 11.16 1.47 18.91
CA ALA A 139 11.68 1.00 17.63
C ALA A 139 12.08 -0.48 17.72
N MET A 140 11.55 -1.27 16.80
CA MET A 140 11.77 -2.72 16.78
C MET A 140 13.11 -3.04 16.15
N THR A 141 13.84 -3.95 16.76
CA THR A 141 15.19 -4.36 16.35
C THR A 141 15.26 -5.77 15.80
N ARG A 142 14.13 -6.50 15.74
CA ARG A 142 14.05 -7.88 15.26
C ARG A 142 12.85 -8.07 14.35
N TRP A 143 13.01 -8.84 13.29
CA TRP A 143 11.91 -9.16 12.37
C TRP A 143 10.76 -9.91 13.04
N SER A 144 11.07 -10.78 14.02
CA SER A 144 10.05 -11.45 14.82
C SER A 144 9.20 -10.49 15.65
N GLN A 145 9.78 -9.39 16.15
CA GLN A 145 9.04 -8.33 16.84
C GLN A 145 8.18 -7.55 15.84
N VAL A 146 8.76 -7.15 14.70
CA VAL A 146 8.04 -6.43 13.63
C VAL A 146 6.84 -7.24 13.14
N SER A 147 7.04 -8.52 12.87
CA SER A 147 5.98 -9.44 12.45
C SER A 147 4.87 -9.60 13.50
N GLY A 148 5.24 -9.66 14.79
CA GLY A 148 4.29 -9.76 15.90
C GLY A 148 3.47 -8.47 16.09
N TYR A 149 3.97 -7.33 15.64
CA TYR A 149 3.30 -6.02 15.71
C TYR A 149 2.42 -5.72 14.50
N ALA A 150 2.59 -6.45 13.41
CA ALA A 150 1.85 -6.21 12.18
C ALA A 150 0.34 -6.46 12.36
N LEU A 151 -0.49 -5.57 11.80
CA LEU A 151 -1.93 -5.75 11.65
C LEU A 151 -2.25 -7.00 10.83
N SER A 152 -1.48 -7.18 9.77
CA SER A 152 -1.51 -8.36 8.93
C SER A 152 -0.16 -8.55 8.24
N SER A 153 0.17 -9.79 7.89
CA SER A 153 1.36 -10.12 7.13
C SER A 153 1.11 -11.33 6.23
N SER A 154 1.80 -11.39 5.11
CA SER A 154 1.72 -12.50 4.16
C SER A 154 3.03 -12.70 3.44
N SER A 155 3.23 -13.93 2.95
CA SER A 155 4.29 -14.24 1.98
C SER A 155 3.68 -14.85 0.72
N PHE A 156 4.23 -14.50 -0.43
CA PHE A 156 3.73 -14.88 -1.74
C PHE A 156 4.86 -15.54 -2.51
N SER A 157 4.57 -16.73 -3.03
CA SER A 157 5.53 -17.40 -3.90
C SER A 157 5.57 -16.78 -5.28
N ASN A 158 6.68 -16.96 -5.98
CA ASN A 158 6.84 -16.58 -7.38
C ASN A 158 5.68 -17.09 -8.23
N VAL A 159 4.97 -16.17 -8.88
CA VAL A 159 3.77 -16.47 -9.68
C VAL A 159 4.03 -16.55 -11.17
N GLY A 160 5.29 -16.52 -11.63
CA GLY A 160 5.60 -16.49 -13.04
C GLY A 160 6.80 -17.35 -13.43
N SER A 161 6.85 -17.71 -14.71
CA SER A 161 7.98 -18.42 -15.31
C SER A 161 8.98 -17.50 -16.01
N SER A 162 8.70 -16.19 -16.02
CA SER A 162 9.55 -15.18 -16.66
C SER A 162 10.32 -14.40 -15.59
N PRO A 163 11.63 -14.21 -15.72
CA PRO A 163 12.41 -13.39 -14.82
C PRO A 163 12.14 -11.88 -14.97
N LEU A 164 11.24 -11.49 -15.85
CA LEU A 164 10.92 -10.10 -16.13
C LEU A 164 9.43 -9.82 -15.92
N ASN A 165 9.13 -8.65 -15.32
CA ASN A 165 7.78 -8.10 -15.21
C ASN A 165 6.78 -9.03 -14.48
N GLN A 166 7.13 -9.48 -13.29
CA GLN A 166 6.22 -10.23 -12.42
C GLN A 166 5.22 -9.28 -11.76
N TYR A 167 3.98 -9.74 -11.62
CA TYR A 167 2.93 -9.03 -10.88
C TYR A 167 2.30 -9.96 -9.84
N TYR A 168 2.27 -9.51 -8.59
CA TYR A 168 1.64 -10.20 -7.47
C TYR A 168 0.31 -9.53 -7.17
N ALA A 169 -0.80 -10.18 -7.50
CA ALA A 169 -2.13 -9.75 -7.08
C ALA A 169 -2.35 -10.15 -5.61
N LEU A 170 -2.36 -9.18 -4.72
CA LEU A 170 -2.42 -9.41 -3.28
C LEU A 170 -3.83 -9.66 -2.77
N ASP A 171 -4.84 -9.26 -3.55
CA ASP A 171 -6.26 -9.39 -3.24
C ASP A 171 -6.91 -10.67 -3.82
N SER A 172 -6.21 -11.41 -4.66
CA SER A 172 -6.79 -12.55 -5.39
C SER A 172 -6.76 -13.88 -4.66
N GLY A 173 -6.05 -13.99 -3.55
CA GLY A 173 -5.92 -15.24 -2.78
C GLY A 173 -5.07 -16.32 -3.43
N ALA A 174 -4.61 -16.16 -4.66
CA ALA A 174 -3.74 -17.12 -5.32
C ALA A 174 -2.31 -17.04 -4.77
N ASN A 175 -1.70 -18.18 -4.49
CA ASN A 175 -0.32 -18.31 -3.99
C ASN A 175 -0.05 -17.64 -2.62
N GLN A 176 -1.05 -17.55 -1.75
CA GLN A 176 -0.92 -16.90 -0.46
C GLN A 176 -0.73 -17.91 0.68
N ALA A 177 0.29 -17.70 1.51
CA ALA A 177 0.41 -18.39 2.78
C ALA A 177 -0.60 -17.84 3.82
N LYS A 178 -0.90 -16.52 3.73
CA LYS A 178 -1.87 -15.79 4.55
C LYS A 178 -2.26 -14.53 3.80
N THR A 179 -3.51 -14.13 3.83
CA THR A 179 -3.98 -12.94 3.08
C THR A 179 -3.80 -11.63 3.87
N THR A 180 -3.42 -10.56 3.17
CA THR A 180 -3.48 -9.18 3.63
C THR A 180 -4.64 -8.42 2.99
N ALA A 181 -5.47 -9.10 2.19
CA ALA A 181 -6.62 -8.50 1.52
C ALA A 181 -7.57 -7.84 2.53
N GLY A 182 -8.05 -6.64 2.21
CA GLY A 182 -8.93 -5.86 3.06
C GLY A 182 -8.24 -5.18 4.24
N THR A 183 -6.92 -5.30 4.41
CA THR A 183 -6.17 -4.54 5.40
C THR A 183 -5.87 -3.15 4.84
N SER A 184 -6.30 -2.10 5.56
CA SER A 184 -6.01 -0.71 5.25
C SER A 184 -5.04 -0.16 6.29
N ALA A 185 -3.93 0.42 5.86
CA ALA A 185 -2.88 0.92 6.73
C ALA A 185 -2.06 2.02 6.04
N SER A 186 -1.46 2.90 6.81
CA SER A 186 -0.56 3.94 6.30
C SER A 186 0.90 3.48 6.19
N TYR A 187 1.28 2.37 6.84
CA TYR A 187 2.63 1.82 6.78
C TYR A 187 2.61 0.39 6.26
N TRP A 188 3.44 0.13 5.25
CA TRP A 188 3.59 -1.19 4.66
C TRP A 188 5.05 -1.56 4.49
N LEU A 189 5.42 -2.78 4.87
CA LEU A 189 6.70 -3.39 4.52
C LEU A 189 6.53 -4.29 3.31
N ILE A 190 7.45 -4.18 2.35
CA ILE A 190 7.59 -5.10 1.22
C ILE A 190 9.07 -5.51 1.11
N GLY A 191 9.34 -6.77 0.88
CA GLY A 191 10.73 -7.27 0.79
C GLY A 191 10.83 -8.66 0.19
N ALA A 192 12.04 -9.16 0.05
CA ALA A 192 12.31 -10.55 -0.24
C ALA A 192 11.75 -11.44 0.88
N TYR A 193 11.42 -12.69 0.55
CA TYR A 193 10.79 -13.60 1.51
C TYR A 193 11.50 -13.65 2.86
N ASN A 194 10.71 -13.51 3.91
CA ASN A 194 11.16 -13.63 5.29
C ASN A 194 10.17 -14.48 6.09
N GLN A 195 10.64 -15.61 6.61
CA GLN A 195 9.84 -16.61 7.32
C GLN A 195 9.04 -16.07 8.52
N TYR A 196 9.41 -14.91 9.07
CA TYR A 196 8.70 -14.30 10.19
C TYR A 196 7.35 -13.67 9.78
N PHE A 197 7.18 -13.30 8.52
CA PHE A 197 5.93 -12.72 8.00
C PHE A 197 4.97 -13.72 7.37
N GLY A 198 5.40 -14.95 7.21
CA GLY A 198 4.60 -16.06 6.68
C GLY A 198 5.51 -17.23 6.35
N GLY A 199 5.09 -18.45 6.64
CA GLY A 199 5.93 -19.66 6.48
C GLY A 199 5.69 -20.42 5.17
N GLY A 200 6.55 -21.41 4.92
CA GLY A 200 6.33 -22.44 3.91
C GLY A 200 7.00 -22.20 2.55
N LEU A 201 7.76 -21.11 2.39
CA LEU A 201 8.55 -20.85 1.20
C LEU A 201 10.04 -21.11 1.45
N THR A 202 10.86 -21.12 0.40
CA THR A 202 12.31 -21.38 0.52
C THR A 202 13.02 -20.04 0.79
N ALA A 203 13.77 -19.98 1.88
CA ALA A 203 14.54 -18.78 2.25
C ALA A 203 15.98 -18.83 1.67
N GLY A 204 16.55 -17.64 1.41
CA GLY A 204 17.96 -17.47 1.05
C GLY A 204 18.26 -17.58 -0.45
N ASN A 205 17.24 -17.47 -1.31
CA ASN A 205 17.38 -17.56 -2.76
C ASN A 205 16.63 -16.46 -3.53
N ASP A 206 15.97 -15.54 -2.82
CA ASP A 206 15.19 -14.47 -3.44
C ASP A 206 16.06 -13.25 -3.71
N ASN A 207 15.99 -12.75 -4.95
CA ASN A 207 16.73 -11.58 -5.41
C ASN A 207 15.85 -10.83 -6.40
N LEU A 208 15.36 -9.65 -6.04
CA LEU A 208 14.34 -8.96 -6.83
C LEU A 208 14.50 -7.44 -6.85
N LYS A 209 13.80 -6.79 -7.80
CA LYS A 209 13.68 -5.33 -7.89
C LYS A 209 12.21 -4.95 -8.01
N PHE A 210 11.75 -4.12 -7.10
CA PHE A 210 10.39 -3.61 -7.12
C PHE A 210 10.23 -2.53 -8.20
N SER A 211 9.28 -2.70 -9.10
CA SER A 211 9.03 -1.73 -10.18
C SER A 211 7.76 -0.91 -9.97
N GLY A 212 6.89 -1.29 -9.05
CA GLY A 212 5.69 -0.51 -8.77
C GLY A 212 4.73 -1.17 -7.81
N LEU A 213 3.68 -0.43 -7.51
CA LEU A 213 2.58 -0.85 -6.65
C LEU A 213 1.22 -0.54 -7.28
N THR A 214 0.22 -1.25 -6.81
CA THR A 214 -1.19 -0.87 -6.94
C THR A 214 -1.80 -0.81 -5.55
N THR A 215 -2.47 0.31 -5.24
CA THR A 215 -3.16 0.52 -3.97
C THR A 215 -4.63 0.85 -4.21
N LYS A 216 -5.45 0.64 -3.18
CA LYS A 216 -6.85 1.06 -3.13
C LYS A 216 -7.06 1.94 -1.90
N THR A 217 -7.82 3.02 -2.06
CA THR A 217 -8.29 3.83 -0.95
C THR A 217 -9.79 3.69 -0.81
N SER A 218 -10.26 3.61 0.42
CA SER A 218 -11.69 3.77 0.70
C SER A 218 -12.04 5.25 0.61
N ASN A 219 -12.38 5.74 -0.58
CA ASN A 219 -12.91 7.08 -0.72
C ASN A 219 -14.29 7.14 -0.07
N THR A 220 -14.34 7.46 1.21
CA THR A 220 -15.54 8.04 1.83
C THR A 220 -15.66 9.51 1.41
N THR A 221 -15.81 9.79 0.13
CA THR A 221 -16.31 11.08 -0.28
C THR A 221 -17.74 11.15 0.26
N GLN A 222 -17.92 11.76 1.43
CA GLN A 222 -19.22 12.27 1.81
C GLN A 222 -19.61 13.26 0.71
N VAL A 223 -20.34 12.76 -0.28
CA VAL A 223 -21.08 13.65 -1.17
C VAL A 223 -22.12 14.29 -0.27
N SER A 224 -21.78 15.47 0.27
CA SER A 224 -22.78 16.31 0.94
C SER A 224 -23.93 16.44 -0.02
N ALA A 225 -25.13 16.03 0.41
CA ALA A 225 -26.32 16.13 -0.41
C ALA A 225 -26.36 17.54 -1.00
N PRO A 226 -26.48 17.69 -2.34
CA PRO A 226 -26.42 19.01 -2.96
C PRO A 226 -27.40 19.92 -2.23
N ALA A 227 -26.99 21.14 -1.93
CA ALA A 227 -27.82 22.13 -1.23
C ALA A 227 -29.18 22.34 -1.93
N SER A 228 -29.28 21.97 -3.20
CA SER A 228 -30.51 21.88 -3.98
C SER A 228 -31.55 20.92 -3.41
N LEU A 229 -31.16 19.82 -2.74
CA LEU A 229 -32.12 18.88 -2.11
C LEU A 229 -32.71 19.46 -0.84
N SER A 230 -31.95 20.17 -0.03
CA SER A 230 -32.49 20.90 1.12
C SER A 230 -33.36 22.06 0.70
N LEU A 231 -33.01 22.80 -0.35
CA LEU A 231 -33.82 23.84 -0.92
C LEU A 231 -35.17 23.29 -1.50
N PHE A 232 -35.13 22.12 -2.13
CA PHE A 232 -36.34 21.47 -2.64
C PHE A 232 -37.25 21.00 -1.51
N ALA A 233 -36.70 20.47 -0.42
CA ALA A 233 -37.48 20.10 0.77
C ALA A 233 -38.13 21.32 1.43
N PHE A 234 -37.41 22.44 1.55
CA PHE A 234 -37.95 23.71 2.05
C PHE A 234 -39.02 24.30 1.13
N ALA A 235 -38.85 24.23 -0.18
CA ALA A 235 -39.87 24.67 -1.14
C ALA A 235 -41.14 23.87 -1.02
N LEU A 236 -41.08 22.55 -0.86
CA LEU A 236 -42.23 21.68 -0.65
C LEU A 236 -42.97 21.97 0.66
N LEU A 237 -42.21 22.23 1.76
CA LEU A 237 -42.81 22.61 3.06
C LEU A 237 -43.49 23.98 2.98
N ALA A 238 -42.88 24.96 2.32
CA ALA A 238 -43.50 26.29 2.09
C ALA A 238 -44.76 26.19 1.27
N PHE A 239 -44.77 25.36 0.21
CA PHE A 239 -45.93 25.14 -0.64
C PHE A 239 -47.11 24.44 0.10
N ALA A 240 -46.77 23.48 0.98
CA ALA A 240 -47.75 22.80 1.84
C ALA A 240 -48.39 23.74 2.87
N GLY A 241 -47.58 24.65 3.44
CA GLY A 241 -48.03 25.67 4.39
C GLY A 241 -48.93 26.74 3.74
N TRP A 242 -48.61 27.14 2.49
CA TRP A 242 -49.40 28.12 1.75
C TRP A 242 -50.79 27.57 1.37
N ARG A 243 -50.89 26.31 0.99
CA ARG A 243 -52.15 25.63 0.71
C ARG A 243 -53.12 25.57 1.92
N LYS A 244 -52.60 25.53 3.15
CA LYS A 244 -53.39 25.54 4.38
C LYS A 244 -54.01 26.92 4.69
N LYS A 245 -53.41 28.00 4.19
CA LYS A 245 -53.87 29.38 4.42
C LYS A 245 -54.97 29.85 3.44
N LEU A 246 -55.17 29.09 2.36
CA LEU A 246 -56.15 29.38 1.33
C LEU A 246 -57.47 28.58 1.48
N ARG A 247 -57.62 27.87 2.57
CA ARG A 247 -58.83 27.21 3.03
C ARG A 247 -59.33 27.85 4.36
#